data_522c3e7e27ce048037526a4a576f31f7
#
_entry.id   522c3e7e27ce048037526a4a576f31f7
#
_cell.length_a   1.000
_cell.length_b   1.000
_cell.length_c   1.000
_cell.angle_alpha   90.00
_cell.angle_beta   90.00
_cell.angle_gamma   90.00
#
_symmetry.space_group_name_H-M   'P 1'
#
loop_
_entity.id
_entity.type
_entity.pdbx_description
1 polymer ?
#
loop_
_entity_poly.entity_id
_entity_poly.type
_entity_poly.pdbx_seq_one_letter_code
_entity_poly.pdbx_strand_id
1 'polypeptide(L)'
;MKQGKGEAKVKKRLLILLAVILVVIGVGSTLYITLFRGTEKTEVLLVGETEFSLNELFGTSDLITVEEYQGVALAEVINKAGIENPEAQEYTIIAEDGYQKTVEWESIKEGIFTREKRVILPDLPHQYWIKNITKIEVREK
;
A
#
# COMPACT_ATOMS: atom_id res chain seq x y z
N MET A 1 -57.85 -29.07 -18.33
CA MET A 1 -57.54 -28.32 -17.14
C MET A 1 -56.29 -28.79 -16.41
N LYS A 2 -55.77 -29.93 -16.72
CA LYS A 2 -54.46 -30.37 -16.19
C LYS A 2 -53.28 -29.61 -16.77
N GLN A 3 -53.42 -28.90 -17.90
CA GLN A 3 -52.36 -28.14 -18.57
C GLN A 3 -52.01 -26.85 -17.85
N GLY A 4 -52.95 -26.17 -17.22
CA GLY A 4 -52.67 -24.94 -16.47
C GLY A 4 -51.84 -25.13 -15.20
N LYS A 5 -51.93 -26.28 -14.55
CA LYS A 5 -51.11 -26.61 -13.38
C LYS A 5 -49.67 -26.96 -13.79
N GLY A 6 -49.49 -27.55 -14.98
CA GLY A 6 -48.15 -27.85 -15.50
C GLY A 6 -47.40 -26.59 -15.91
N GLU A 7 -48.06 -25.63 -16.53
CA GLU A 7 -47.47 -24.35 -16.91
C GLU A 7 -47.09 -23.51 -15.72
N ALA A 8 -47.92 -23.47 -14.68
CA ALA A 8 -47.62 -22.75 -13.45
C ALA A 8 -46.38 -23.34 -12.73
N LYS A 9 -46.24 -24.67 -12.71
CA LYS A 9 -45.07 -25.34 -12.14
C LYS A 9 -43.79 -25.06 -12.93
N VAL A 10 -43.87 -25.06 -14.27
CA VAL A 10 -42.75 -24.77 -15.15
C VAL A 10 -42.31 -23.31 -14.98
N LYS A 11 -43.24 -22.37 -14.94
CA LYS A 11 -42.92 -20.96 -14.71
C LYS A 11 -42.26 -20.73 -13.33
N LYS A 12 -42.74 -21.40 -12.30
CA LYS A 12 -42.19 -21.31 -10.95
C LYS A 12 -40.77 -21.88 -10.89
N ARG A 13 -40.53 -23.01 -11.52
CA ARG A 13 -39.19 -23.59 -11.63
C ARG A 13 -38.24 -22.71 -12.42
N LEU A 14 -38.73 -22.13 -13.51
CA LEU A 14 -37.95 -21.21 -14.33
C LEU A 14 -37.55 -19.94 -13.55
N LEU A 15 -38.46 -19.37 -12.76
CA LEU A 15 -38.20 -18.23 -11.92
C LEU A 15 -37.15 -18.55 -10.83
N ILE A 16 -37.26 -19.75 -10.22
CA ILE A 16 -36.28 -20.19 -9.22
C ILE A 16 -34.91 -20.38 -9.87
N LEU A 17 -34.84 -20.98 -11.04
CA LEU A 17 -33.58 -21.14 -11.79
C LEU A 17 -32.96 -19.80 -12.15
N LEU A 18 -33.76 -18.83 -12.62
CA LEU A 18 -33.29 -17.48 -12.91
C LEU A 18 -32.73 -16.79 -11.65
N ALA A 19 -33.44 -16.92 -10.53
CA ALA A 19 -32.98 -16.36 -9.26
C ALA A 19 -31.63 -16.97 -8.80
N VAL A 20 -31.48 -18.28 -8.92
CA VAL A 20 -30.24 -19.00 -8.59
C VAL A 20 -29.10 -18.54 -9.50
N ILE A 21 -29.34 -18.41 -10.79
CA ILE A 21 -28.33 -17.94 -11.76
C ILE A 21 -27.88 -16.53 -11.43
N LEU A 22 -28.83 -15.63 -11.12
CA LEU A 22 -28.49 -14.25 -10.72
C LEU A 22 -27.64 -14.19 -9.44
N VAL A 23 -27.95 -15.02 -8.46
CA VAL A 23 -27.18 -15.12 -7.22
C VAL A 23 -25.76 -15.63 -7.51
N VAL A 24 -25.61 -16.67 -8.33
CA VAL A 24 -24.31 -17.23 -8.71
C VAL A 24 -23.47 -16.19 -9.45
N ILE A 25 -24.05 -15.44 -10.38
CA ILE A 25 -23.37 -14.39 -11.12
C ILE A 25 -22.93 -13.27 -10.14
N GLY A 26 -23.80 -12.86 -9.24
CA GLY A 26 -23.48 -11.82 -8.24
C GLY A 26 -22.34 -12.22 -7.31
N VAL A 27 -22.37 -13.43 -6.79
CA VAL A 27 -21.30 -13.98 -5.93
C VAL A 27 -20.00 -14.15 -6.73
N GLY A 28 -20.10 -14.68 -7.94
CA GLY A 28 -18.94 -14.84 -8.81
C GLY A 28 -18.26 -13.52 -9.14
N SER A 29 -19.04 -12.46 -9.43
CA SER A 29 -18.50 -11.12 -9.69
C SER A 29 -17.79 -10.53 -8.48
N THR A 30 -18.36 -10.70 -7.30
CA THR A 30 -17.77 -10.21 -6.06
C THR A 30 -16.46 -10.93 -5.74
N LEU A 31 -16.44 -12.25 -5.88
CA LEU A 31 -15.22 -13.06 -5.71
C LEU A 31 -14.16 -12.69 -6.74
N TYR A 32 -14.55 -12.50 -8.00
CA TYR A 32 -13.64 -12.09 -9.06
C TYR A 32 -12.96 -10.75 -8.76
N ILE A 33 -13.73 -9.76 -8.37
CA ILE A 33 -13.19 -8.44 -8.00
C ILE A 33 -12.26 -8.55 -6.81
N THR A 34 -12.61 -9.32 -5.79
CA THR A 34 -11.78 -9.52 -4.60
C THR A 34 -10.49 -10.24 -4.93
N LEU A 35 -10.53 -11.29 -5.75
CA LEU A 35 -9.35 -12.04 -6.18
C LEU A 35 -8.45 -11.20 -7.09
N PHE A 36 -9.02 -10.42 -8.01
CA PHE A 36 -8.25 -9.53 -8.88
C PHE A 36 -7.61 -8.37 -8.12
N ARG A 37 -8.28 -7.80 -7.16
CA ARG A 37 -7.71 -6.77 -6.28
C ARG A 37 -6.62 -7.36 -5.38
N GLY A 38 -6.73 -8.62 -5.01
CA GLY A 38 -5.71 -9.33 -4.24
C GLY A 38 -4.46 -9.67 -5.03
N THR A 39 -4.52 -9.66 -6.38
CA THR A 39 -3.36 -9.90 -7.25
C THR A 39 -2.62 -8.64 -7.64
N GLU A 40 -3.25 -7.47 -7.59
CA GLU A 40 -2.54 -6.21 -7.62
C GLU A 40 -1.98 -5.98 -6.22
N LYS A 41 -0.71 -6.36 -6.04
CA LYS A 41 0.02 -5.99 -4.83
C LYS A 41 0.10 -4.47 -4.80
N THR A 42 -0.79 -3.84 -4.07
CA THR A 42 -0.64 -2.43 -3.75
C THR A 42 0.58 -2.34 -2.86
N GLU A 43 1.67 -1.86 -3.42
CA GLU A 43 2.88 -1.62 -2.65
C GLU A 43 2.61 -0.49 -1.67
N VAL A 44 2.92 -0.73 -0.41
CA VAL A 44 2.68 0.21 0.69
C VAL A 44 3.95 0.46 1.49
N LEU A 45 4.03 1.65 2.06
CA LEU A 45 5.05 2.02 3.02
C LEU A 45 4.34 2.40 4.31
N LEU A 46 4.69 1.74 5.40
CA LEU A 46 4.18 2.06 6.73
C LEU A 46 5.16 3.00 7.43
N VAL A 47 4.70 4.18 7.81
CA VAL A 47 5.50 5.17 8.55
C VAL A 47 4.81 5.47 9.87
N GLY A 48 5.41 5.04 10.98
CA GLY A 48 4.75 5.07 12.26
C GLY A 48 3.46 4.25 12.22
N GLU A 49 2.32 4.89 12.38
CA GLU A 49 0.99 4.27 12.31
C GLU A 49 0.29 4.55 10.98
N THR A 50 0.90 5.31 10.09
CA THR A 50 0.29 5.74 8.82
C THR A 50 0.80 4.88 7.67
N GLU A 51 -0.14 4.33 6.90
CA GLU A 51 0.14 3.53 5.72
C GLU A 51 0.00 4.39 4.46
N PHE A 52 1.01 4.38 3.62
CA PHE A 52 1.02 5.07 2.33
C PHE A 52 0.98 4.06 1.20
N SER A 53 0.08 4.26 0.25
CA SER A 53 0.18 3.61 -1.05
C SER A 53 1.29 4.28 -1.84
N LEU A 54 2.21 3.51 -2.41
CA LEU A 54 3.31 4.07 -3.20
C LEU A 54 2.81 4.85 -4.41
N ASN A 55 1.78 4.36 -5.09
CA ASN A 55 1.20 5.05 -6.23
C ASN A 55 0.64 6.42 -5.84
N GLU A 56 -0.05 6.49 -4.72
CA GLU A 56 -0.58 7.75 -4.19
C GLU A 56 0.53 8.68 -3.74
N LEU A 57 1.50 8.17 -3.00
CA LEU A 57 2.63 8.95 -2.49
C LEU A 57 3.42 9.59 -3.63
N PHE A 58 3.78 8.82 -4.66
CA PHE A 58 4.52 9.33 -5.81
C PHE A 58 3.66 10.17 -6.75
N GLY A 59 2.35 9.98 -6.74
CA GLY A 59 1.42 10.79 -7.55
C GLY A 59 1.09 12.14 -6.94
N THR A 60 1.21 12.31 -5.63
CA THR A 60 0.83 13.54 -4.90
C THR A 60 2.01 14.34 -4.36
N SER A 61 3.22 13.79 -4.44
CA SER A 61 4.43 14.41 -3.90
C SER A 61 5.32 14.94 -5.01
N ASP A 62 6.04 16.02 -4.72
CA ASP A 62 7.07 16.52 -5.61
C ASP A 62 8.30 15.61 -5.54
N LEU A 63 8.78 15.20 -6.70
CA LEU A 63 9.97 14.36 -6.77
C LEU A 63 11.22 15.25 -6.79
N ILE A 64 12.21 14.85 -6.00
CA ILE A 64 13.51 15.51 -5.97
C ILE A 64 14.60 14.52 -6.36
N THR A 65 15.72 15.04 -6.81
CA THR A 65 16.88 14.23 -7.19
C THR A 65 17.99 14.43 -6.15
N VAL A 66 18.47 13.33 -5.61
CA VAL A 66 19.61 13.30 -4.70
C VAL A 66 20.62 12.34 -5.28
N GLU A 67 21.82 12.85 -5.55
CA GLU A 67 22.86 12.14 -6.30
C GLU A 67 22.34 11.72 -7.68
N GLU A 68 22.16 10.45 -7.96
CA GLU A 68 21.62 9.97 -9.25
C GLU A 68 20.18 9.42 -9.09
N TYR A 69 19.61 9.53 -7.90
CA TYR A 69 18.33 8.92 -7.57
C TYR A 69 17.23 9.97 -7.48
N GLN A 70 16.06 9.61 -7.97
CA GLN A 70 14.88 10.43 -7.88
C GLN A 70 13.86 9.79 -6.95
N GLY A 71 13.29 10.59 -6.06
CA GLY A 71 12.30 10.10 -5.11
C GLY A 71 11.60 11.22 -4.35
N VAL A 72 10.81 10.81 -3.38
CA VAL A 72 10.09 11.71 -2.48
C VAL A 72 10.98 12.02 -1.27
N ALA A 73 11.04 13.28 -0.87
CA ALA A 73 11.78 13.68 0.33
C ALA A 73 11.23 12.92 1.56
N LEU A 74 12.11 12.28 2.32
CA LEU A 74 11.72 11.60 3.56
C LEU A 74 11.09 12.56 4.56
N ALA A 75 11.58 13.79 4.62
CA ALA A 75 11.00 14.84 5.46
C ALA A 75 9.51 15.08 5.11
N GLU A 76 9.17 15.07 3.83
CA GLU A 76 7.77 15.20 3.38
C GLU A 76 6.93 14.00 3.80
N VAL A 77 7.45 12.79 3.66
CA VAL A 77 6.78 11.57 4.09
C VAL A 77 6.50 11.60 5.60
N ILE A 78 7.49 11.98 6.39
CA ILE A 78 7.36 12.11 7.85
C ILE A 78 6.31 13.16 8.21
N ASN A 79 6.29 14.29 7.51
CA ASN A 79 5.31 15.33 7.73
C ASN A 79 3.89 14.85 7.38
N LYS A 80 3.72 14.17 6.26
CA LYS A 80 2.43 13.58 5.84
C LYS A 80 1.94 12.51 6.80
N ALA A 81 2.84 11.79 7.46
CA ALA A 81 2.50 10.79 8.47
C ALA A 81 2.02 11.41 9.79
N GLY A 82 2.09 12.74 9.93
CA GLY A 82 1.64 13.44 11.13
C GLY A 82 2.55 13.29 12.33
N ILE A 83 3.84 13.04 12.09
CA ILE A 83 4.83 12.91 13.17
C ILE A 83 5.10 14.27 13.81
N GLU A 84 4.82 14.38 15.08
CA GLU A 84 5.10 15.59 15.86
C GLU A 84 6.58 15.60 16.31
N ASN A 85 7.18 16.79 16.30
CA ASN A 85 8.56 16.99 16.70
C ASN A 85 9.53 16.00 16.03
N PRO A 86 9.60 15.98 14.70
CA PRO A 86 10.42 14.99 13.99
C PRO A 86 11.89 15.01 14.39
N GLU A 87 12.39 16.16 14.83
CA GLU A 87 13.75 16.37 15.30
C GLU A 87 14.06 15.61 16.60
N ALA A 88 13.04 15.36 17.41
CA ALA A 88 13.15 14.66 18.70
C ALA A 88 12.96 13.15 18.56
N GLN A 89 12.72 12.66 17.35
CA GLN A 89 12.46 11.26 17.10
C GLN A 89 13.68 10.56 16.52
N GLU A 90 13.75 9.26 16.71
CA GLU A 90 14.64 8.40 15.94
C GLU A 90 13.81 7.49 15.02
N TYR A 91 14.39 7.10 13.91
CA TYR A 91 13.71 6.42 12.84
C TYR A 91 14.40 5.10 12.55
N THR A 92 13.66 3.99 12.65
CA THR A 92 14.17 2.68 12.29
C THR A 92 13.59 2.27 10.94
N ILE A 93 14.45 2.19 9.96
CA ILE A 93 14.11 1.82 8.59
C ILE A 93 14.23 0.31 8.48
N ILE A 94 13.14 -0.35 8.09
CA ILE A 94 13.02 -1.81 8.06
C ILE A 94 12.76 -2.27 6.64
N ALA A 95 13.60 -3.20 6.18
CA ALA A 95 13.47 -3.82 4.87
C ALA A 95 12.64 -5.11 4.94
N GLU A 96 12.19 -5.57 3.79
CA GLU A 96 11.38 -6.78 3.63
C GLU A 96 12.07 -8.04 4.19
N ASP A 97 13.40 -8.11 4.07
CA ASP A 97 14.22 -9.23 4.57
C ASP A 97 14.50 -9.17 6.08
N GLY A 98 13.98 -8.16 6.76
CA GLY A 98 14.18 -7.95 8.19
C GLY A 98 15.39 -7.11 8.54
N TYR A 99 16.23 -6.71 7.57
CA TYR A 99 17.31 -5.79 7.82
C TYR A 99 16.76 -4.46 8.31
N GLN A 100 17.39 -3.88 9.35
CA GLN A 100 16.94 -2.62 9.90
C GLN A 100 18.11 -1.74 10.30
N LYS A 101 17.90 -0.44 10.21
CA LYS A 101 18.88 0.58 10.60
C LYS A 101 18.15 1.73 11.26
N THR A 102 18.62 2.12 12.44
CA THR A 102 18.11 3.29 13.15
C THR A 102 18.95 4.51 12.81
N VAL A 103 18.29 5.58 12.41
CA VAL A 103 18.93 6.86 12.05
C VAL A 103 18.21 8.01 12.74
N GLU A 104 18.88 9.13 12.81
CA GLU A 104 18.33 10.35 13.40
C GLU A 104 17.71 11.25 12.32
N TRP A 105 16.99 12.26 12.77
CA TRP A 105 16.36 13.26 11.90
C TRP A 105 17.37 13.91 10.95
N GLU A 106 18.58 14.15 11.39
CA GLU A 106 19.62 14.77 10.57
C GLU A 106 19.88 14.02 9.27
N SER A 107 19.80 12.68 9.31
CA SER A 107 19.92 11.84 8.12
C SER A 107 18.63 11.79 7.32
N ILE A 108 17.48 11.73 7.99
CA ILE A 108 16.16 11.65 7.37
C ILE A 108 15.84 12.92 6.56
N LYS A 109 16.12 14.09 7.10
CA LYS A 109 15.73 15.36 6.48
C LYS A 109 16.36 15.61 5.11
N GLU A 110 17.49 14.98 4.83
CA GLU A 110 18.19 15.11 3.54
C GLU A 110 18.01 13.88 2.65
N GLY A 111 17.33 12.86 3.17
CA GLY A 111 17.11 11.61 2.45
C GLY A 111 15.90 11.63 1.54
N ILE A 112 15.87 10.65 0.64
CA ILE A 112 14.73 10.40 -0.24
C ILE A 112 14.32 8.93 -0.20
N PHE A 113 13.06 8.69 -0.55
CA PHE A 113 12.49 7.37 -0.77
C PHE A 113 12.19 7.22 -2.26
N THR A 114 12.81 6.24 -2.90
CA THR A 114 12.65 6.01 -4.34
C THR A 114 11.47 5.09 -4.65
N ARG A 115 11.03 5.11 -5.90
CA ARG A 115 9.94 4.25 -6.37
C ARG A 115 10.29 2.76 -6.28
N GLU A 116 11.57 2.42 -6.32
CA GLU A 116 12.09 1.05 -6.14
C GLU A 116 12.15 0.64 -4.67
N LYS A 117 11.56 1.41 -3.78
CA LYS A 117 11.58 1.20 -2.32
C LYS A 117 12.97 1.24 -1.71
N ARG A 118 13.80 2.14 -2.20
CA ARG A 118 15.13 2.38 -1.66
C ARG A 118 15.15 3.68 -0.88
N VAL A 119 15.82 3.67 0.26
CA VAL A 119 16.11 4.90 1.02
C VAL A 119 17.53 5.33 0.71
N ILE A 120 17.69 6.56 0.26
CA ILE A 120 18.96 7.20 -0.04
C ILE A 120 19.24 8.23 1.04
N LEU A 121 20.35 8.06 1.76
CA LEU A 121 20.76 8.93 2.85
C LEU A 121 22.12 9.55 2.48
N PRO A 122 22.13 10.74 1.87
CA PRO A 122 23.36 11.32 1.30
C PRO A 122 24.42 11.67 2.33
N ASP A 123 24.05 11.88 3.58
CA ASP A 123 24.98 12.14 4.69
C ASP A 123 25.64 10.88 5.24
N LEU A 124 25.19 9.69 4.83
CA LEU A 124 25.72 8.41 5.26
C LEU A 124 26.39 7.68 4.11
N PRO A 125 27.38 6.80 4.39
CA PRO A 125 27.95 5.94 3.35
C PRO A 125 26.91 5.04 2.68
N HIS A 126 27.14 4.68 1.41
CA HIS A 126 26.22 3.87 0.60
C HIS A 126 25.85 2.53 1.25
N GLN A 127 26.71 1.99 2.10
CA GLN A 127 26.43 0.74 2.83
C GLN A 127 25.25 0.85 3.79
N TYR A 128 24.86 2.06 4.19
CA TYR A 128 23.69 2.31 5.04
C TYR A 128 22.43 2.62 4.24
N TRP A 129 22.51 2.62 2.92
CA TRP A 129 21.35 2.80 2.06
C TRP A 129 20.61 1.48 1.94
N ILE A 130 19.36 1.48 2.35
CA ILE A 130 18.57 0.26 2.51
C ILE A 130 17.64 0.08 1.31
N LYS A 131 17.53 -1.15 0.83
CA LYS A 131 16.67 -1.54 -0.28
C LYS A 131 15.43 -2.28 0.22
N ASN A 132 14.37 -2.26 -0.59
CA ASN A 132 13.13 -3.00 -0.32
C ASN A 132 12.52 -2.62 1.04
N ILE A 133 12.39 -1.34 1.28
CA ILE A 133 11.85 -0.80 2.51
C ILE A 133 10.35 -1.07 2.59
N THR A 134 9.90 -1.58 3.73
CA THR A 134 8.48 -1.83 4.01
C THR A 134 7.93 -0.94 5.10
N LYS A 135 8.79 -0.51 6.03
CA LYS A 135 8.36 0.20 7.24
C LYS A 135 9.42 1.16 7.74
N ILE A 136 8.97 2.28 8.26
CA ILE A 136 9.78 3.20 9.05
C ILE A 136 9.12 3.34 10.42
N GLU A 137 9.74 2.81 11.45
CA GLU A 137 9.28 2.97 12.82
C GLU A 137 9.77 4.31 13.37
N VAL A 138 8.90 4.99 14.07
CA VAL A 138 9.20 6.29 14.70
C VAL A 138 9.10 6.12 16.21
N ARG A 139 10.15 6.53 16.90
CA ARG A 139 10.22 6.43 18.35
C ARG A 139 10.88 7.67 18.93
N GLU A 140 10.40 8.11 20.09
CA GLU A 140 11.06 9.18 20.83
C GLU A 140 12.45 8.73 21.30
N LYS A 141 13.38 9.64 21.20
CA LYS A 141 14.72 9.43 21.74
C LYS A 141 14.71 9.28 23.26
#